data_bbdfb6fb9aa2bd70f4e942621bf24f10
#
_entry.id   bbdfb6fb9aa2bd70f4e942621bf24f10
#
_cell.length_a   1.000
_cell.length_b   1.000
_cell.length_c   1.000
_cell.angle_alpha   90.00
_cell.angle_beta   90.00
_cell.angle_gamma   90.00
#
_symmetry.space_group_name_H-M   'P 1'
#
loop_
_entity.id
_entity.type
_entity.pdbx_description
1 polymer ?
#
loop_
_entity_poly.entity_id
_entity_poly.type
_entity_poly.pdbx_seq_one_letter_code
_entity_poly.pdbx_strand_id
1 'polypeptide(L)'
;MSKNTIKVVELFAGVGGFRIGLEGASDAYETIWNNQWEPSTKHQDASLVYRARFGSKGHSNQDINTVPTADIPDHDLLVGGFPCQDYSVASTLSRSGGIEGKKGVLWWQIYRILNEKGDNRPSYIFFENVDRLLGSPAKQRGRDFAIILASLADLGYTVEWRVINAAEYGMPQRRRRTYIV
;
A
#
# COMPACT_ATOMS: atom_id res chain seq x y z
N MET A 1 30.31 -7.92 -9.67
CA MET A 1 29.24 -8.53 -8.83
C MET A 1 27.94 -7.91 -9.30
N SER A 2 26.95 -8.69 -9.77
CA SER A 2 25.66 -8.15 -10.14
C SER A 2 25.03 -7.56 -8.87
N LYS A 3 24.66 -6.28 -8.91
CA LYS A 3 23.89 -5.63 -7.83
C LYS A 3 22.59 -6.44 -7.70
N ASN A 4 22.33 -7.06 -6.56
CA ASN A 4 21.00 -7.64 -6.28
C ASN A 4 20.02 -6.48 -6.19
N THR A 5 19.26 -6.25 -7.25
CA THR A 5 18.25 -5.22 -7.31
C THR A 5 16.96 -5.73 -6.65
N ILE A 6 16.41 -4.99 -5.71
CA ILE A 6 15.12 -5.24 -5.07
C ILE A 6 14.06 -4.52 -5.91
N LYS A 7 13.24 -5.29 -6.61
CA LYS A 7 12.15 -4.75 -7.43
C LYS A 7 10.99 -4.34 -6.53
N VAL A 8 10.58 -3.08 -6.66
CA VAL A 8 9.51 -2.48 -5.84
C VAL A 8 8.28 -2.21 -6.69
N VAL A 9 7.12 -2.57 -6.17
CA VAL A 9 5.81 -2.11 -6.65
C VAL A 9 5.22 -1.18 -5.60
N GLU A 10 4.79 0.02 -6.02
CA GLU A 10 4.22 1.04 -5.15
C GLU A 10 2.72 1.25 -5.46
N LEU A 11 1.84 0.92 -4.51
CA LEU A 11 0.40 1.17 -4.59
C LEU A 11 0.04 2.47 -3.85
N PHE A 12 -0.97 3.18 -4.36
CA PHE A 12 -1.41 4.45 -3.77
C PHE A 12 -0.26 5.44 -3.62
N ALA A 13 0.55 5.52 -4.67
CA ALA A 13 1.88 6.13 -4.67
C ALA A 13 1.90 7.63 -4.30
N GLY A 14 0.74 8.32 -4.39
CA GLY A 14 0.67 9.75 -4.19
C GLY A 14 1.64 10.47 -5.12
N VAL A 15 2.56 11.24 -4.54
CA VAL A 15 3.63 11.94 -5.26
C VAL A 15 4.99 11.21 -5.18
N GLY A 16 5.00 9.93 -4.78
CA GLY A 16 6.17 9.05 -4.75
C GLY A 16 6.97 9.08 -3.45
N GLY A 17 6.29 9.15 -2.30
CA GLY A 17 6.94 9.22 -1.00
C GLY A 17 7.78 7.98 -0.67
N PHE A 18 7.25 6.78 -0.90
CA PHE A 18 7.99 5.53 -0.71
C PHE A 18 9.18 5.42 -1.66
N ARG A 19 8.96 5.73 -2.94
CA ARG A 19 10.02 5.70 -3.95
C ARG A 19 11.20 6.59 -3.55
N ILE A 20 10.92 7.84 -3.15
CA ILE A 20 11.97 8.77 -2.70
C ILE A 20 12.74 8.21 -1.50
N GLY A 21 12.00 7.66 -0.52
CA GLY A 21 12.60 7.12 0.70
C GLY A 21 13.47 5.91 0.43
N LEU A 22 12.99 4.95 -0.36
CA LEU A 22 13.69 3.71 -0.66
C LEU A 22 14.90 3.94 -1.57
N GLU A 23 14.70 4.60 -2.72
CA GLU A 23 15.79 4.88 -3.67
C GLU A 23 16.83 5.85 -3.08
N GLY A 24 16.42 6.72 -2.14
CA GLY A 24 17.34 7.57 -1.38
C GLY A 24 18.12 6.82 -0.28
N ALA A 25 17.58 5.73 0.24
CA ALA A 25 18.25 4.92 1.26
C ALA A 25 19.29 3.97 0.64
N SER A 26 19.03 3.42 -0.55
CA SER A 26 19.95 2.52 -1.22
C SER A 26 19.66 2.42 -2.73
N ASP A 27 20.71 2.40 -3.53
CA ASP A 27 20.64 2.08 -4.97
C ASP A 27 20.20 0.62 -5.26
N ALA A 28 19.96 -0.20 -4.25
CA ALA A 28 19.45 -1.56 -4.42
C ALA A 28 17.96 -1.56 -4.75
N TYR A 29 17.21 -0.53 -4.39
CA TYR A 29 15.77 -0.44 -4.65
C TYR A 29 15.52 0.13 -6.04
N GLU A 30 14.63 -0.51 -6.79
CA GLU A 30 14.16 -0.05 -8.09
C GLU A 30 12.63 -0.13 -8.15
N THR A 31 11.95 1.01 -8.24
CA THR A 31 10.51 1.04 -8.43
C THR A 31 10.17 0.75 -9.88
N ILE A 32 9.72 -0.48 -10.15
CA ILE A 32 9.44 -0.98 -11.50
C ILE A 32 8.02 -0.72 -11.96
N TRP A 33 7.09 -0.59 -11.02
CA TRP A 33 5.69 -0.30 -11.31
C TRP A 33 5.04 0.46 -10.14
N ASN A 34 4.08 1.33 -10.44
CA ASN A 34 3.34 2.06 -9.43
C ASN A 34 1.92 2.39 -9.89
N ASN A 35 1.03 2.56 -8.94
CA ASN A 35 -0.36 2.96 -9.19
C ASN A 35 -0.74 4.17 -8.33
N GLN A 36 -1.30 5.18 -8.99
CA GLN A 36 -1.91 6.33 -8.33
C GLN A 36 -3.17 6.75 -9.06
N TRP A 37 -4.31 6.69 -8.37
CA TRP A 37 -5.60 7.12 -8.87
C TRP A 37 -6.48 7.68 -7.75
N GLU A 38 -7.20 8.77 -8.03
CA GLU A 38 -8.08 9.45 -7.08
C GLU A 38 -9.52 9.45 -7.59
N PRO A 39 -10.44 8.72 -6.94
CA PRO A 39 -11.81 8.51 -7.41
C PRO A 39 -12.67 9.77 -7.38
N SER A 40 -12.33 10.74 -6.51
CA SER A 40 -13.15 11.94 -6.22
C SER A 40 -12.83 13.14 -7.09
N THR A 41 -11.82 13.06 -7.95
CA THR A 41 -11.38 14.19 -8.77
C THR A 41 -11.25 13.83 -10.24
N LYS A 42 -11.60 14.79 -11.11
CA LYS A 42 -11.37 14.67 -12.56
C LYS A 42 -9.89 14.90 -12.91
N HIS A 43 -9.19 15.71 -12.12
CA HIS A 43 -7.78 16.00 -12.29
C HIS A 43 -6.96 15.10 -11.38
N GLN A 44 -6.10 14.29 -11.98
CA GLN A 44 -5.24 13.34 -11.28
C GLN A 44 -3.90 13.99 -10.93
N ASP A 45 -3.94 15.02 -10.06
CA ASP A 45 -2.77 15.90 -9.81
C ASP A 45 -1.61 15.12 -9.19
N ALA A 46 -1.85 14.21 -8.24
CA ALA A 46 -0.79 13.40 -7.66
C ALA A 46 -0.11 12.52 -8.71
N SER A 47 -0.89 11.90 -9.61
CA SER A 47 -0.37 11.13 -10.77
C SER A 47 0.44 12.00 -11.73
N LEU A 48 -0.01 13.23 -12.00
CA LEU A 48 0.72 14.18 -12.85
C LEU A 48 2.07 14.55 -12.23
N VAL A 49 2.09 14.87 -10.94
CA VAL A 49 3.33 15.18 -10.19
C VAL A 49 4.26 13.99 -10.17
N TYR A 50 3.74 12.77 -9.90
CA TYR A 50 4.55 11.55 -9.93
C TYR A 50 5.24 11.36 -11.28
N ARG A 51 4.47 11.45 -12.37
CA ARG A 51 5.01 11.29 -13.74
C ARG A 51 6.00 12.39 -14.13
N ALA A 52 5.75 13.62 -13.72
CA ALA A 52 6.67 14.73 -13.96
C ALA A 52 8.03 14.50 -13.27
N ARG A 53 8.03 13.85 -12.10
CA ARG A 53 9.24 13.59 -11.32
C ARG A 53 9.99 12.34 -11.77
N PHE A 54 9.29 11.25 -12.03
CA PHE A 54 9.87 9.92 -12.22
C PHE A 54 9.67 9.34 -13.64
N GLY A 55 8.96 10.05 -14.49
CA GLY A 55 8.58 9.54 -15.81
C GLY A 55 7.31 8.67 -15.77
N SER A 56 6.87 8.27 -16.96
CA SER A 56 5.63 7.49 -17.13
C SER A 56 5.84 5.97 -17.22
N LYS A 57 7.09 5.51 -17.25
CA LYS A 57 7.38 4.08 -17.35
C LYS A 57 6.89 3.34 -16.10
N GLY A 58 6.09 2.31 -16.30
CA GLY A 58 5.53 1.52 -15.20
C GLY A 58 4.50 2.27 -14.34
N HIS A 59 3.98 3.42 -14.77
CA HIS A 59 2.96 4.17 -14.05
C HIS A 59 1.56 3.81 -14.54
N SER A 60 0.69 3.39 -13.61
CA SER A 60 -0.73 3.17 -13.82
C SER A 60 -1.56 4.27 -13.16
N ASN A 61 -2.44 4.92 -13.93
CA ASN A 61 -3.43 5.87 -13.40
C ASN A 61 -4.84 5.32 -13.60
N GLN A 62 -5.08 4.12 -13.09
CA GLN A 62 -6.36 3.41 -13.15
C GLN A 62 -6.83 3.09 -11.72
N ASP A 63 -8.14 2.93 -11.56
CA ASP A 63 -8.67 2.39 -10.31
C ASP A 63 -8.08 1.00 -10.05
N ILE A 64 -7.39 0.82 -8.94
CA ILE A 64 -6.76 -0.46 -8.59
C ILE A 64 -7.76 -1.63 -8.52
N ASN A 65 -9.05 -1.33 -8.30
CA ASN A 65 -10.11 -2.34 -8.35
C ASN A 65 -10.27 -2.95 -9.75
N THR A 66 -9.86 -2.21 -10.79
CA THR A 66 -10.02 -2.63 -12.21
C THR A 66 -8.72 -3.15 -12.82
N VAL A 67 -7.59 -3.00 -12.12
CA VAL A 67 -6.29 -3.48 -12.60
C VAL A 67 -6.17 -4.99 -12.35
N PRO A 68 -6.05 -5.82 -13.41
CA PRO A 68 -5.77 -7.23 -13.25
C PRO A 68 -4.42 -7.47 -12.55
N THR A 69 -4.35 -8.44 -11.66
CA THR A 69 -3.09 -8.76 -10.97
C THR A 69 -1.99 -9.21 -11.94
N ALA A 70 -2.37 -9.80 -13.06
CA ALA A 70 -1.44 -10.20 -14.13
C ALA A 70 -0.70 -9.01 -14.78
N ASP A 71 -1.30 -7.81 -14.76
CA ASP A 71 -0.69 -6.59 -15.31
C ASP A 71 0.32 -5.96 -14.32
N ILE A 72 0.35 -6.42 -13.07
CA ILE A 72 1.30 -5.99 -12.06
C ILE A 72 2.52 -6.92 -12.14
N PRO A 73 3.73 -6.41 -12.48
CA PRO A 73 4.90 -7.26 -12.63
C PRO A 73 5.29 -7.98 -11.33
N ASP A 74 6.01 -9.09 -11.44
CA ASP A 74 6.58 -9.76 -10.29
C ASP A 74 7.65 -8.89 -9.64
N HIS A 75 7.64 -8.84 -8.32
CA HIS A 75 8.43 -7.92 -7.52
C HIS A 75 8.81 -8.54 -6.18
N ASP A 76 9.81 -7.97 -5.52
CA ASP A 76 10.35 -8.47 -4.26
C ASP A 76 9.71 -7.77 -3.05
N LEU A 77 9.32 -6.50 -3.23
CA LEU A 77 8.77 -5.63 -2.18
C LEU A 77 7.52 -4.91 -2.69
N LEU A 78 6.40 -5.07 -1.97
CA LEU A 78 5.18 -4.29 -2.18
C LEU A 78 5.09 -3.18 -1.15
N VAL A 79 4.95 -1.93 -1.60
CA VAL A 79 4.80 -0.78 -0.70
C VAL A 79 3.54 0.01 -1.01
N GLY A 80 3.04 0.78 -0.02
CA GLY A 80 1.91 1.68 -0.25
C GLY A 80 1.36 2.34 0.99
N GLY A 81 0.84 3.55 0.81
CA GLY A 81 0.09 4.29 1.81
C GLY A 81 -1.41 4.16 1.54
N PHE A 82 -2.03 3.06 1.96
CA PHE A 82 -3.46 2.86 1.68
C PHE A 82 -4.33 3.80 2.52
N PRO A 83 -5.36 4.44 1.91
CA PRO A 83 -6.21 5.37 2.62
C PRO A 83 -7.06 4.66 3.68
N CYS A 84 -7.06 5.23 4.89
CA CYS A 84 -7.97 4.86 5.96
C CYS A 84 -9.31 5.57 5.71
N GLN A 85 -10.15 5.02 4.84
CA GLN A 85 -11.51 5.52 4.67
C GLN A 85 -12.39 4.95 5.79
N ASP A 86 -13.38 5.73 6.24
CA ASP A 86 -14.25 5.52 7.41
C ASP A 86 -15.13 4.25 7.39
N TYR A 87 -14.77 3.25 6.61
CA TYR A 87 -15.49 1.99 6.52
C TYR A 87 -14.66 0.89 7.15
N SER A 88 -15.19 0.34 8.22
CA SER A 88 -14.65 -0.81 8.91
C SER A 88 -14.21 -1.91 7.93
N VAL A 89 -12.94 -2.28 7.97
CA VAL A 89 -12.38 -3.43 7.25
C VAL A 89 -13.23 -4.68 7.49
N ALA A 90 -13.85 -4.78 8.65
CA ALA A 90 -14.74 -5.86 9.06
C ALA A 90 -16.05 -5.96 8.28
N SER A 91 -16.56 -4.86 7.71
CA SER A 91 -17.83 -4.91 6.96
C SER A 91 -17.74 -5.70 5.66
N THR A 92 -16.53 -5.92 5.15
CA THR A 92 -16.27 -6.63 3.90
C THR A 92 -16.12 -8.14 4.11
N LEU A 93 -15.62 -8.59 5.28
CA LEU A 93 -15.53 -10.01 5.63
C LEU A 93 -16.91 -10.68 5.79
N SER A 94 -17.88 -9.98 6.39
CA SER A 94 -19.24 -10.52 6.55
C SER A 94 -20.03 -10.62 5.24
N ARG A 95 -19.51 -10.04 4.14
CA ARG A 95 -20.12 -10.03 2.81
C ARG A 95 -19.31 -10.76 1.75
N SER A 96 -18.30 -11.51 2.15
CA SER A 96 -17.38 -12.25 1.25
C SER A 96 -18.02 -13.44 0.52
N GLY A 97 -19.34 -13.44 0.36
CA GLY A 97 -20.06 -14.30 -0.59
C GLY A 97 -20.04 -13.82 -2.03
N GLY A 98 -19.07 -12.98 -2.45
CA GLY A 98 -18.97 -12.52 -3.83
C GLY A 98 -18.43 -11.08 -3.97
N ILE A 99 -17.69 -10.88 -5.03
CA ILE A 99 -16.95 -9.66 -5.44
C ILE A 99 -17.87 -8.45 -5.79
N GLU A 100 -19.14 -8.45 -5.41
CA GLU A 100 -20.14 -7.44 -5.76
C GLU A 100 -20.57 -6.53 -4.60
N GLY A 101 -19.64 -5.94 -3.88
CA GLY A 101 -19.94 -4.97 -2.82
C GLY A 101 -19.31 -3.60 -3.08
N LYS A 102 -20.16 -2.56 -3.17
CA LYS A 102 -19.80 -1.15 -3.35
C LYS A 102 -18.49 -0.76 -2.65
N LYS A 103 -17.50 -0.27 -3.43
CA LYS A 103 -16.24 0.37 -3.01
C LYS A 103 -15.54 -0.34 -1.86
N GLY A 104 -14.97 -1.50 -2.14
CA GLY A 104 -14.18 -2.26 -1.18
C GLY A 104 -13.11 -1.40 -0.54
N VAL A 105 -12.92 -1.57 0.76
CA VAL A 105 -11.78 -1.02 1.47
C VAL A 105 -10.53 -1.37 0.67
N LEU A 106 -9.71 -0.39 0.33
CA LEU A 106 -8.54 -0.57 -0.57
C LEU A 106 -7.53 -1.58 -0.01
N TRP A 107 -7.61 -1.89 1.29
CA TRP A 107 -6.90 -3.01 1.90
C TRP A 107 -7.19 -4.35 1.19
N TRP A 108 -8.44 -4.60 0.81
CA TRP A 108 -8.80 -5.86 0.14
C TRP A 108 -8.26 -5.96 -1.29
N GLN A 109 -7.89 -4.83 -1.90
CA GLN A 109 -7.18 -4.86 -3.17
C GLN A 109 -5.70 -5.23 -2.98
N ILE A 110 -5.08 -4.79 -1.89
CA ILE A 110 -3.75 -5.25 -1.49
C ILE A 110 -3.80 -6.77 -1.25
N TYR A 111 -4.76 -7.23 -0.44
CA TYR A 111 -4.94 -8.65 -0.16
C TYR A 111 -5.17 -9.48 -1.44
N ARG A 112 -6.06 -9.01 -2.34
CA ARG A 112 -6.31 -9.65 -3.62
C ARG A 112 -5.03 -9.82 -4.43
N ILE A 113 -4.26 -8.76 -4.60
CA ILE A 113 -3.00 -8.78 -5.35
C ILE A 113 -2.03 -9.78 -4.74
N LEU A 114 -1.83 -9.72 -3.42
CA LEU A 114 -0.94 -10.63 -2.71
C LEU A 114 -1.41 -12.10 -2.83
N ASN A 115 -2.71 -12.36 -2.74
CA ASN A 115 -3.27 -13.69 -2.83
C ASN A 115 -3.19 -14.26 -4.26
N GLU A 116 -3.55 -13.46 -5.27
CA GLU A 116 -3.53 -13.87 -6.68
C GLU A 116 -2.12 -14.05 -7.24
N LYS A 117 -1.10 -13.42 -6.66
CA LYS A 117 0.31 -13.64 -7.01
C LYS A 117 0.79 -15.05 -6.62
N GLY A 118 0.14 -15.73 -5.69
CA GLY A 118 0.48 -17.12 -5.32
C GLY A 118 1.95 -17.28 -4.96
N ASP A 119 2.65 -18.17 -5.67
CA ASP A 119 4.08 -18.44 -5.45
C ASP A 119 4.99 -17.27 -5.86
N ASN A 120 4.51 -16.35 -6.71
CA ASN A 120 5.23 -15.14 -7.12
C ASN A 120 4.93 -13.95 -6.20
N ARG A 121 4.34 -14.19 -5.04
CA ARG A 121 4.05 -13.15 -4.04
C ARG A 121 5.35 -12.51 -3.56
N PRO A 122 5.40 -11.17 -3.41
CA PRO A 122 6.58 -10.49 -2.89
C PRO A 122 6.95 -11.02 -1.51
N SER A 123 8.24 -11.22 -1.26
CA SER A 123 8.74 -11.69 0.04
C SER A 123 8.58 -10.64 1.13
N TYR A 124 8.49 -9.37 0.76
CA TYR A 124 8.42 -8.25 1.70
C TYR A 124 7.26 -7.32 1.38
N ILE A 125 6.70 -6.76 2.43
CA ILE A 125 5.68 -5.72 2.38
C ILE A 125 6.14 -4.52 3.22
N PHE A 126 5.75 -3.29 2.84
CA PHE A 126 5.99 -2.10 3.64
C PHE A 126 4.86 -1.09 3.43
N PHE A 127 3.94 -1.02 4.40
CA PHE A 127 2.75 -0.18 4.30
C PHE A 127 2.77 0.97 5.31
N GLU A 128 2.12 2.08 4.95
CA GLU A 128 1.89 3.23 5.81
C GLU A 128 0.40 3.46 6.01
N ASN A 129 0.04 3.84 7.23
CA ASN A 129 -1.30 4.32 7.52
C ASN A 129 -1.30 5.33 8.68
N VAL A 130 -2.43 5.99 8.92
CA VAL A 130 -2.57 6.88 10.08
C VAL A 130 -2.50 6.08 11.39
N ASP A 131 -1.96 6.68 12.45
CA ASP A 131 -1.79 6.02 13.75
C ASP A 131 -3.13 5.62 14.41
N ARG A 132 -4.22 6.32 14.08
CA ARG A 132 -5.57 5.96 14.54
C ARG A 132 -6.08 4.60 14.02
N LEU A 133 -5.45 4.02 12.98
CA LEU A 133 -5.75 2.66 12.52
C LEU A 133 -5.69 1.65 13.67
N LEU A 134 -4.73 1.80 14.59
CA LEU A 134 -4.55 0.91 15.74
C LEU A 134 -5.74 0.94 16.71
N GLY A 135 -6.57 1.99 16.65
CA GLY A 135 -7.76 2.14 17.49
C GLY A 135 -9.08 2.08 16.72
N SER A 136 -9.07 1.79 15.42
CA SER A 136 -10.26 1.72 14.56
C SER A 136 -10.98 0.36 14.66
N PRO A 137 -12.32 0.33 14.57
CA PRO A 137 -13.25 1.45 14.73
C PRO A 137 -13.46 1.83 16.21
N ALA A 138 -13.96 3.02 16.49
CA ALA A 138 -14.09 3.52 17.86
C ALA A 138 -14.92 2.59 18.79
N LYS A 139 -15.95 1.92 18.26
CA LYS A 139 -16.82 0.99 19.01
C LYS A 139 -16.19 -0.39 19.24
N GLN A 140 -15.18 -0.76 18.49
CA GLN A 140 -14.47 -2.06 18.56
C GLN A 140 -12.98 -1.82 18.33
N ARG A 141 -12.35 -1.13 19.28
CA ARG A 141 -10.97 -0.65 19.16
C ARG A 141 -9.99 -1.76 18.77
N GLY A 142 -9.25 -1.48 17.70
CA GLY A 142 -8.23 -2.38 17.16
C GLY A 142 -8.74 -3.47 16.21
N ARG A 143 -10.07 -3.59 16.00
CA ARG A 143 -10.64 -4.64 15.16
C ARG A 143 -10.14 -4.56 13.71
N ASP A 144 -10.10 -3.36 13.12
CA ASP A 144 -9.67 -3.20 11.73
C ASP A 144 -8.20 -3.58 11.55
N PHE A 145 -7.35 -3.19 12.51
CA PHE A 145 -5.95 -3.57 12.49
C PHE A 145 -5.75 -5.08 12.73
N ALA A 146 -6.51 -5.69 13.63
CA ALA A 146 -6.48 -7.13 13.86
C ALA A 146 -6.86 -7.93 12.59
N ILE A 147 -7.82 -7.42 11.79
CA ILE A 147 -8.19 -8.03 10.51
C ILE A 147 -7.05 -7.93 9.50
N ILE A 148 -6.37 -6.78 9.43
CA ILE A 148 -5.18 -6.61 8.59
C ILE A 148 -4.11 -7.63 8.96
N LEU A 149 -3.80 -7.75 10.26
CA LEU A 149 -2.80 -8.71 10.75
C LEU A 149 -3.20 -10.16 10.43
N ALA A 150 -4.46 -10.53 10.69
CA ALA A 150 -4.97 -11.87 10.40
C ALA A 150 -4.87 -12.19 8.90
N SER A 151 -5.28 -11.24 8.04
CA SER A 151 -5.22 -11.44 6.58
C SER A 151 -3.79 -11.58 6.05
N LEU A 152 -2.81 -10.90 6.63
CA LEU A 152 -1.39 -11.07 6.29
C LEU A 152 -0.84 -12.40 6.82
N ALA A 153 -1.24 -12.81 8.03
CA ALA A 153 -0.87 -14.11 8.60
C ALA A 153 -1.42 -15.26 7.75
N ASP A 154 -2.67 -15.18 7.27
CA ASP A 154 -3.27 -16.16 6.36
C ASP A 154 -2.50 -16.29 5.03
N LEU A 155 -1.85 -15.21 4.60
CA LEU A 155 -0.95 -15.19 3.45
C LEU A 155 0.47 -15.64 3.78
N GLY A 156 0.78 -15.97 5.03
CA GLY A 156 2.09 -16.47 5.47
C GLY A 156 3.11 -15.40 5.84
N TYR A 157 2.71 -14.13 5.95
CA TYR A 157 3.61 -13.07 6.41
C TYR A 157 3.75 -13.04 7.92
N THR A 158 4.96 -12.82 8.40
CA THR A 158 5.25 -12.37 9.76
C THR A 158 5.27 -10.85 9.76
N VAL A 159 4.54 -10.22 10.68
CA VAL A 159 4.29 -8.77 10.63
C VAL A 159 4.84 -8.07 11.85
N GLU A 160 5.62 -7.02 11.62
CA GLU A 160 6.01 -6.02 12.62
C GLU A 160 5.38 -4.67 12.29
N TRP A 161 5.09 -3.86 13.31
CA TRP A 161 4.60 -2.50 13.10
C TRP A 161 5.14 -1.52 14.13
N ARG A 162 5.24 -0.27 13.72
CA ARG A 162 5.70 0.81 14.59
C ARG A 162 5.01 2.12 14.26
N VAL A 163 4.66 2.89 15.29
CA VAL A 163 4.23 4.29 15.11
C VAL A 163 5.49 5.17 15.08
N ILE A 164 5.66 5.90 13.99
CA ILE A 164 6.80 6.81 13.78
C ILE A 164 6.25 8.23 13.64
N ASN A 165 6.91 9.17 14.32
CA ASN A 165 6.62 10.58 14.18
C ASN A 165 7.77 11.26 13.40
N ALA A 166 7.46 11.85 12.25
CA ALA A 166 8.45 12.45 11.36
C ALA A 166 9.34 13.51 12.07
N ALA A 167 8.78 14.23 13.06
CA ALA A 167 9.54 15.21 13.83
C ALA A 167 10.70 14.61 14.64
N GLU A 168 10.60 13.33 15.02
CA GLU A 168 11.66 12.61 15.77
C GLU A 168 12.82 12.19 14.84
N TYR A 169 12.64 12.35 13.53
CA TYR A 169 13.62 12.05 12.49
C TYR A 169 14.06 13.30 11.71
N GLY A 170 13.97 14.48 12.35
CA GLY A 170 14.49 15.73 11.80
C GLY A 170 13.58 16.43 10.79
N MET A 171 12.35 15.95 10.60
CA MET A 171 11.41 16.61 9.68
C MET A 171 10.68 17.76 10.39
N PRO A 172 10.45 18.92 9.73
CA PRO A 172 9.75 20.07 10.30
C PRO A 172 8.24 19.87 10.34
N GLN A 173 7.79 18.64 10.61
CA GLN A 173 6.37 18.26 10.65
C GLN A 173 6.11 17.22 11.73
N ARG A 174 5.20 17.52 12.65
CA ARG A 174 4.67 16.54 13.59
C ARG A 174 3.64 15.64 12.86
N ARG A 175 4.12 14.53 12.28
CA ARG A 175 3.32 13.58 11.50
C ARG A 175 3.54 12.17 12.03
N ARG A 176 2.54 11.68 12.76
CA ARG A 176 2.55 10.30 13.27
C ARG A 176 1.90 9.36 12.27
N ARG A 177 2.57 8.25 12.00
CA ARG A 177 2.09 7.19 11.10
C ARG A 177 2.44 5.82 11.62
N THR A 178 1.55 4.87 11.39
CA THR A 178 1.82 3.45 11.60
C THR A 178 2.48 2.91 10.35
N TYR A 179 3.65 2.34 10.49
CA TYR A 179 4.34 1.57 9.47
C TYR A 179 4.20 0.09 9.80
N ILE A 180 3.96 -0.73 8.77
CA ILE A 180 3.70 -2.17 8.85
C ILE A 180 4.68 -2.84 7.88
N VAL A 181 5.49 -3.77 8.40
CA VAL A 181 6.52 -4.48 7.64
C VAL A 181 6.31 -5.98 7.77
#